data_d3c3e7a3f53b82b940f447438fd63edc
#
_entry.id   d3c3e7a3f53b82b940f447438fd63edc
#
_cell.length_a   1.000
_cell.length_b   1.000
_cell.length_c   1.000
_cell.angle_alpha   90.00
_cell.angle_beta   90.00
_cell.angle_gamma   90.00
#
_symmetry.space_group_name_H-M   'P 1'
#
loop_
_entity.id
_entity.type
_entity.pdbx_description
1 polymer ?
#
loop_
_entity_poly.entity_id
_entity_poly.type
_entity_poly.pdbx_seq_one_letter_code
_entity_poly.pdbx_strand_id
1 'polypeptide(L)'
;MAPNQSTVSFSVGDSVADIEDDDPDEAIVIAQPTAQTIADWEHETDSGTTTAAEDNPDYPADEQLVVVAFRDAITDSIDDWQALDGDALHEQVVEHDITQYGFPESRLEQIEPGELDAQWLDSLADRFEDAGWDVTNNTTELHLKQYDEEYRITADGTVEGEGEYREPLENIVKMER
;
A
#
# COMPACT_ATOMS: atom_id res chain seq x y z
N MET A 1 -12.03 -23.19 -26.77
CA MET A 1 -12.45 -22.66 -25.47
C MET A 1 -11.54 -21.46 -25.14
N ALA A 2 -12.07 -20.25 -25.21
CA ALA A 2 -11.31 -19.09 -24.77
C ALA A 2 -11.05 -19.21 -23.26
N PRO A 3 -9.84 -18.94 -22.75
CA PRO A 3 -9.66 -18.86 -21.32
C PRO A 3 -10.59 -17.77 -20.79
N ASN A 4 -11.36 -18.10 -19.76
CA ASN A 4 -12.09 -17.11 -18.99
C ASN A 4 -11.03 -16.12 -18.49
N GLN A 5 -10.90 -15.01 -19.17
CA GLN A 5 -10.33 -13.83 -18.58
C GLN A 5 -11.37 -13.39 -17.55
N SER A 6 -11.17 -13.80 -16.31
CA SER A 6 -11.82 -13.16 -15.19
C SER A 6 -11.38 -11.71 -15.27
N THR A 7 -12.22 -10.85 -15.79
CA THR A 7 -12.05 -9.41 -15.72
C THR A 7 -12.18 -9.11 -14.23
N VAL A 8 -11.05 -9.01 -13.55
CA VAL A 8 -11.02 -8.55 -12.16
C VAL A 8 -11.37 -7.07 -12.23
N SER A 9 -12.62 -6.76 -11.98
CA SER A 9 -13.07 -5.36 -11.90
C SER A 9 -12.94 -4.93 -10.45
N PHE A 10 -12.06 -3.98 -10.19
CA PHE A 10 -11.92 -3.36 -8.88
C PHE A 10 -13.06 -2.37 -8.62
N SER A 11 -13.33 -2.12 -7.35
CA SER A 11 -14.24 -1.06 -6.91
C SER A 11 -13.47 0.04 -6.20
N VAL A 12 -13.96 1.27 -6.26
CA VAL A 12 -13.37 2.38 -5.51
C VAL A 12 -13.39 2.06 -4.02
N GLY A 13 -12.24 2.21 -3.36
CA GLY A 13 -12.03 1.82 -1.98
C GLY A 13 -11.38 0.44 -1.78
N ASP A 14 -11.25 -0.36 -2.84
CA ASP A 14 -10.54 -1.65 -2.77
C ASP A 14 -9.06 -1.45 -2.51
N SER A 15 -8.50 -2.32 -1.67
CA SER A 15 -7.05 -2.39 -1.43
C SER A 15 -6.40 -3.26 -2.51
N VAL A 16 -5.33 -2.75 -3.10
CA VAL A 16 -4.59 -3.42 -4.17
C VAL A 16 -3.09 -3.30 -3.96
N ALA A 17 -2.34 -4.21 -4.57
CA ALA A 17 -0.88 -4.21 -4.59
C ALA A 17 -0.37 -4.36 -6.03
N ASP A 18 0.80 -3.79 -6.31
CA ASP A 18 1.50 -3.93 -7.58
C ASP A 18 2.20 -5.29 -7.62
N ILE A 19 1.80 -6.16 -8.55
CA ILE A 19 2.36 -7.51 -8.70
C ILE A 19 3.80 -7.53 -9.22
N GLU A 20 4.29 -6.45 -9.78
CA GLU A 20 5.67 -6.33 -10.28
C GLU A 20 6.64 -5.77 -9.24
N ASP A 21 6.13 -5.27 -8.13
CA ASP A 21 6.96 -4.79 -7.03
C ASP A 21 7.22 -5.92 -6.04
N ASP A 22 8.50 -6.13 -5.71
CA ASP A 22 8.91 -7.17 -4.73
C ASP A 22 8.52 -6.79 -3.28
N ASP A 23 8.30 -5.51 -3.01
CA ASP A 23 7.90 -4.99 -1.69
C ASP A 23 6.83 -3.90 -1.86
N PRO A 24 5.62 -4.29 -2.32
CA PRO A 24 4.60 -3.34 -2.69
C PRO A 24 4.00 -2.63 -1.48
N ASP A 25 3.70 -1.34 -1.64
CA ASP A 25 2.88 -0.59 -0.70
C ASP A 25 1.39 -0.79 -1.01
N GLU A 26 0.57 -0.82 0.04
CA GLU A 26 -0.88 -0.88 -0.13
C GLU A 26 -1.40 0.38 -0.80
N ALA A 27 -2.07 0.21 -1.92
CA ALA A 27 -2.74 1.27 -2.65
C ALA A 27 -4.26 1.09 -2.59
N ILE A 28 -4.98 2.20 -2.66
CA ILE A 28 -6.44 2.22 -2.65
C ILE A 28 -6.93 2.67 -4.02
N VAL A 29 -7.84 1.92 -4.59
CA VAL A 29 -8.50 2.29 -5.85
C VAL A 29 -9.38 3.51 -5.61
N ILE A 30 -9.10 4.60 -6.30
CA ILE A 30 -9.85 5.86 -6.17
C ILE A 30 -10.68 6.20 -7.39
N ALA A 31 -10.37 5.62 -8.55
CA ALA A 31 -11.17 5.70 -9.76
C ALA A 31 -10.88 4.52 -10.68
N GLN A 32 -11.90 4.05 -11.36
CA GLN A 32 -11.79 3.08 -12.46
C GLN A 32 -12.72 3.52 -13.60
N PRO A 33 -12.30 4.53 -14.39
CA PRO A 33 -13.13 5.06 -15.46
C PRO A 33 -13.25 4.03 -16.60
N THR A 34 -14.44 3.52 -16.83
CA THR A 34 -14.73 2.43 -17.78
C THR A 34 -14.44 2.78 -19.25
N ALA A 35 -14.31 4.06 -19.58
CA ALA A 35 -14.06 4.54 -20.94
C ALA A 35 -12.61 5.01 -21.16
N GLN A 36 -11.73 4.84 -20.17
CA GLN A 36 -10.34 5.26 -20.26
C GLN A 36 -9.39 4.07 -20.18
N THR A 37 -8.32 4.18 -20.95
CA THR A 37 -7.23 3.21 -20.98
C THR A 37 -5.97 3.82 -20.40
N ILE A 38 -4.93 3.02 -20.20
CA ILE A 38 -3.64 3.54 -19.72
C ILE A 38 -2.99 4.52 -20.70
N ALA A 39 -3.36 4.50 -21.99
CA ALA A 39 -2.91 5.48 -22.97
C ALA A 39 -3.58 6.87 -22.79
N ASP A 40 -4.72 6.93 -22.11
CA ASP A 40 -5.46 8.19 -21.84
C ASP A 40 -5.01 8.89 -20.55
N TRP A 41 -4.19 8.23 -19.72
CA TRP A 41 -3.68 8.81 -18.48
C TRP A 41 -2.33 9.45 -18.68
N GLU A 42 -2.32 10.77 -18.70
CA GLU A 42 -1.12 11.59 -18.82
C GLU A 42 -0.68 12.14 -17.47
N HIS A 43 0.64 12.14 -17.22
CA HIS A 43 1.23 12.78 -16.06
C HIS A 43 2.56 13.45 -16.42
N GLU A 44 2.96 14.41 -15.61
CA GLU A 44 4.20 15.15 -15.81
C GLU A 44 5.38 14.46 -15.14
N THR A 45 6.50 14.40 -15.85
CA THR A 45 7.78 13.94 -15.37
C THR A 45 8.84 15.03 -15.55
N ASP A 46 10.01 14.85 -14.99
CA ASP A 46 11.15 15.78 -15.19
C ASP A 46 11.56 15.94 -16.67
N SER A 47 11.19 14.96 -17.50
CA SER A 47 11.50 14.95 -18.95
C SER A 47 10.38 15.47 -19.82
N GLY A 48 9.20 15.79 -19.25
CA GLY A 48 7.99 16.21 -19.96
C GLY A 48 6.77 15.35 -19.60
N THR A 49 5.72 15.43 -20.40
CA THR A 49 4.50 14.63 -20.22
C THR A 49 4.68 13.22 -20.76
N THR A 50 4.27 12.22 -20.00
CA THR A 50 4.23 10.79 -20.41
C THR A 50 2.84 10.22 -20.11
N THR A 51 2.55 9.02 -20.63
CA THR A 51 1.32 8.28 -20.35
C THR A 51 1.59 7.05 -19.50
N ALA A 52 0.56 6.55 -18.81
CA ALA A 52 0.68 5.28 -18.09
C ALA A 52 1.03 4.12 -19.02
N ALA A 53 0.62 4.17 -20.31
CA ALA A 53 1.00 3.18 -21.32
C ALA A 53 2.50 3.23 -21.65
N GLU A 54 3.10 4.41 -21.71
CA GLU A 54 4.53 4.58 -21.96
C GLU A 54 5.39 4.09 -20.78
N ASP A 55 4.88 4.25 -19.56
CA ASP A 55 5.54 3.73 -18.35
C ASP A 55 5.38 2.21 -18.18
N ASN A 56 4.36 1.64 -18.84
CA ASN A 56 4.06 0.21 -18.80
C ASN A 56 4.12 -0.43 -20.20
N PRO A 57 5.29 -0.45 -20.85
CA PRO A 57 5.42 -0.87 -22.24
C PRO A 57 5.11 -2.36 -22.49
N ASP A 58 5.14 -3.17 -21.44
CA ASP A 58 4.80 -4.61 -21.52
C ASP A 58 3.30 -4.88 -21.49
N TYR A 59 2.49 -3.86 -21.24
CA TYR A 59 1.03 -3.94 -21.20
C TYR A 59 0.40 -3.30 -22.44
N PRO A 60 -0.73 -3.84 -22.90
CA PRO A 60 -1.46 -3.23 -24.04
C PRO A 60 -1.89 -1.81 -23.71
N ALA A 61 -1.64 -0.87 -24.64
CA ALA A 61 -2.01 0.54 -24.44
C ALA A 61 -3.52 0.78 -24.30
N ASP A 62 -4.33 -0.17 -24.76
CA ASP A 62 -5.79 -0.17 -24.63
C ASP A 62 -6.31 -0.93 -23.41
N GLU A 63 -5.42 -1.32 -22.51
CA GLU A 63 -5.81 -1.93 -21.23
C GLU A 63 -6.55 -0.94 -20.32
N GLN A 64 -7.50 -1.46 -19.55
CA GLN A 64 -8.30 -0.68 -18.62
C GLN A 64 -7.40 0.07 -17.61
N LEU A 65 -7.65 1.36 -17.48
CA LEU A 65 -7.00 2.20 -16.48
C LEU A 65 -7.60 1.97 -15.10
N VAL A 66 -6.74 1.82 -14.09
CA VAL A 66 -7.08 1.90 -12.67
C VAL A 66 -6.27 3.01 -12.03
N VAL A 67 -6.95 3.94 -11.37
CA VAL A 67 -6.31 5.05 -10.67
C VAL A 67 -6.29 4.75 -9.18
N VAL A 68 -5.10 4.84 -8.60
CA VAL A 68 -4.88 4.53 -7.19
C VAL A 68 -4.17 5.68 -6.47
N ALA A 69 -4.31 5.72 -5.15
CA ALA A 69 -3.46 6.50 -4.26
C ALA A 69 -2.95 5.59 -3.14
N PHE A 70 -1.76 5.84 -2.63
CA PHE A 70 -1.21 5.03 -1.55
C PHE A 70 -1.98 5.26 -0.25
N ARG A 71 -2.25 4.16 0.46
CA ARG A 71 -3.01 4.17 1.71
C ARG A 71 -2.43 5.10 2.75
N ASP A 72 -1.11 5.12 2.91
CA ASP A 72 -0.44 5.98 3.89
C ASP A 72 -0.69 7.46 3.60
N ALA A 73 -0.59 7.87 2.33
CA ALA A 73 -0.87 9.26 1.94
C ALA A 73 -2.32 9.67 2.19
N ILE A 74 -3.27 8.74 1.98
CA ILE A 74 -4.68 8.96 2.29
C ILE A 74 -4.88 9.07 3.81
N THR A 75 -4.32 8.14 4.57
CA THR A 75 -4.48 8.08 6.03
C THR A 75 -3.89 9.31 6.72
N ASP A 76 -2.76 9.81 6.23
CA ASP A 76 -2.12 11.01 6.78
C ASP A 76 -2.90 12.31 6.50
N SER A 77 -3.72 12.31 5.46
CA SER A 77 -4.41 13.50 4.97
C SER A 77 -5.91 13.52 5.26
N ILE A 78 -6.55 12.35 5.37
CA ILE A 78 -8.00 12.21 5.47
C ILE A 78 -8.35 11.31 6.65
N ASP A 79 -8.92 11.90 7.70
CA ASP A 79 -9.44 11.15 8.85
C ASP A 79 -10.65 10.31 8.43
N ASP A 80 -10.76 9.10 8.98
CA ASP A 80 -11.91 8.19 8.76
C ASP A 80 -12.27 7.92 7.28
N TRP A 81 -11.28 7.95 6.39
CA TRP A 81 -11.48 7.77 4.95
C TRP A 81 -12.20 6.45 4.59
N GLN A 82 -12.05 5.40 5.42
CA GLN A 82 -12.71 4.10 5.21
C GLN A 82 -14.24 4.18 5.33
N ALA A 83 -14.77 5.22 5.97
CA ALA A 83 -16.20 5.46 6.10
C ALA A 83 -16.79 6.21 4.90
N LEU A 84 -15.94 6.73 4.01
CA LEU A 84 -16.37 7.45 2.81
C LEU A 84 -16.84 6.48 1.72
N ASP A 85 -17.89 6.87 0.99
CA ASP A 85 -18.22 6.18 -0.27
C ASP A 85 -17.21 6.52 -1.37
N GLY A 86 -17.28 5.81 -2.50
CA GLY A 86 -16.31 5.95 -3.57
C GLY A 86 -16.20 7.36 -4.15
N ASP A 87 -17.31 8.04 -4.35
CA ASP A 87 -17.35 9.41 -4.89
C ASP A 87 -16.76 10.40 -3.89
N ALA A 88 -17.12 10.28 -2.62
CA ALA A 88 -16.58 11.12 -1.55
C ALA A 88 -15.08 10.90 -1.33
N LEU A 89 -14.61 9.66 -1.40
CA LEU A 89 -13.19 9.35 -1.31
C LEU A 89 -12.40 10.00 -2.45
N HIS A 90 -12.88 9.89 -3.68
CA HIS A 90 -12.25 10.53 -4.83
C HIS A 90 -12.19 12.06 -4.68
N GLU A 91 -13.30 12.68 -4.26
CA GLU A 91 -13.34 14.14 -4.00
C GLU A 91 -12.31 14.56 -2.96
N GLN A 92 -12.22 13.82 -1.84
CA GLN A 92 -11.26 14.13 -0.77
C GLN A 92 -9.81 13.96 -1.21
N VAL A 93 -9.51 12.92 -1.99
CA VAL A 93 -8.17 12.72 -2.55
C VAL A 93 -7.76 13.89 -3.45
N VAL A 94 -8.68 14.39 -4.27
CA VAL A 94 -8.44 15.58 -5.12
C VAL A 94 -8.33 16.86 -4.27
N GLU A 95 -9.20 17.04 -3.29
CA GLU A 95 -9.21 18.23 -2.43
C GLU A 95 -7.94 18.38 -1.59
N HIS A 96 -7.41 17.26 -1.10
CA HIS A 96 -6.17 17.22 -0.32
C HIS A 96 -4.90 17.11 -1.17
N ASP A 97 -5.04 17.20 -2.49
CA ASP A 97 -3.92 17.16 -3.45
C ASP A 97 -3.02 15.91 -3.28
N ILE A 98 -3.64 14.78 -2.96
CA ILE A 98 -2.96 13.50 -2.80
C ILE A 98 -2.54 12.98 -4.17
N THR A 99 -1.29 12.55 -4.31
CA THR A 99 -0.76 12.04 -5.57
C THR A 99 -1.51 10.78 -6.02
N GLN A 100 -1.95 10.79 -7.27
CA GLN A 100 -2.66 9.70 -7.92
C GLN A 100 -1.77 9.04 -8.97
N TYR A 101 -1.91 7.72 -9.12
CA TYR A 101 -1.14 6.91 -10.07
C TYR A 101 -2.07 6.12 -10.97
N GLY A 102 -1.76 6.06 -12.26
CA GLY A 102 -2.48 5.24 -13.24
C GLY A 102 -1.76 3.92 -13.50
N PHE A 103 -2.46 2.80 -13.35
CA PHE A 103 -1.95 1.46 -13.59
C PHE A 103 -2.81 0.69 -14.60
N PRO A 104 -2.21 -0.22 -15.38
CA PRO A 104 -3.00 -1.22 -16.08
C PRO A 104 -3.65 -2.18 -15.08
N GLU A 105 -4.89 -2.55 -15.31
CA GLU A 105 -5.68 -3.38 -14.40
C GLU A 105 -4.98 -4.71 -14.05
N SER A 106 -4.36 -5.36 -15.03
CA SER A 106 -3.69 -6.66 -14.85
C SER A 106 -2.38 -6.59 -14.07
N ARG A 107 -1.83 -5.40 -13.84
CA ARG A 107 -0.65 -5.17 -12.98
C ARG A 107 -0.99 -5.13 -11.49
N LEU A 108 -2.25 -4.97 -11.16
CA LEU A 108 -2.72 -4.90 -9.78
C LEU A 108 -3.42 -6.19 -9.34
N GLU A 109 -3.24 -6.57 -8.09
CA GLU A 109 -4.02 -7.61 -7.45
C GLU A 109 -4.78 -7.04 -6.25
N GLN A 110 -5.99 -7.57 -6.03
CA GLN A 110 -6.78 -7.22 -4.87
C GLN A 110 -6.23 -7.93 -3.64
N ILE A 111 -6.04 -7.17 -2.56
CA ILE A 111 -5.59 -7.67 -1.26
C ILE A 111 -6.60 -7.31 -0.18
N GLU A 112 -6.51 -7.99 0.97
CA GLU A 112 -7.28 -7.58 2.14
C GLU A 112 -6.70 -6.29 2.75
N PRO A 113 -7.54 -5.36 3.23
CA PRO A 113 -7.06 -4.16 3.91
C PRO A 113 -6.11 -4.49 5.07
N GLY A 114 -4.91 -3.92 5.05
CA GLY A 114 -3.88 -4.17 6.05
C GLY A 114 -3.13 -5.48 5.90
N GLU A 115 -3.34 -6.25 4.83
CA GLU A 115 -2.63 -7.52 4.58
C GLU A 115 -1.12 -7.35 4.50
N LEU A 116 -0.65 -6.29 3.84
CA LEU A 116 0.78 -5.99 3.73
C LEU A 116 1.38 -5.59 5.08
N ASP A 117 0.65 -4.85 5.89
CA ASP A 117 1.07 -4.51 7.26
C ASP A 117 1.23 -5.76 8.12
N ALA A 118 0.32 -6.72 8.02
CA ALA A 118 0.40 -7.99 8.74
C ALA A 118 1.61 -8.83 8.26
N GLN A 119 1.87 -8.88 6.96
CA GLN A 119 3.04 -9.58 6.41
C GLN A 119 4.35 -8.93 6.85
N TRP A 120 4.40 -7.61 6.86
CA TRP A 120 5.56 -6.86 7.36
C TRP A 120 5.82 -7.11 8.84
N LEU A 121 4.77 -7.11 9.69
CA LEU A 121 4.88 -7.45 11.11
C LEU A 121 5.37 -8.88 11.32
N ASP A 122 4.91 -9.84 10.51
CA ASP A 122 5.39 -11.24 10.57
C ASP A 122 6.88 -11.33 10.23
N SER A 123 7.33 -10.60 9.21
CA SER A 123 8.75 -10.55 8.83
C SER A 123 9.62 -9.93 9.92
N LEU A 124 9.15 -8.87 10.57
CA LEU A 124 9.81 -8.29 11.73
C LEU A 124 9.86 -9.26 12.92
N ALA A 125 8.77 -9.98 13.17
CA ALA A 125 8.70 -10.98 14.24
C ALA A 125 9.79 -12.03 14.09
N ASP A 126 9.92 -12.62 12.90
CA ASP A 126 10.94 -13.62 12.59
C ASP A 126 12.36 -13.06 12.82
N ARG A 127 12.58 -11.83 12.40
CA ARG A 127 13.88 -11.16 12.57
C ARG A 127 14.23 -10.92 14.05
N PHE A 128 13.28 -10.51 14.86
CA PHE A 128 13.51 -10.31 16.29
C PHE A 128 13.64 -11.62 17.05
N GLU A 129 12.90 -12.67 16.69
CA GLU A 129 13.08 -14.02 17.25
C GLU A 129 14.48 -14.57 16.97
N ASP A 130 14.98 -14.39 15.74
CA ASP A 130 16.35 -14.76 15.36
C ASP A 130 17.41 -13.98 16.15
N ALA A 131 17.11 -12.76 16.56
CA ALA A 131 17.97 -11.92 17.39
C ALA A 131 17.87 -12.23 18.89
N GLY A 132 17.02 -13.18 19.30
CA GLY A 132 16.88 -13.64 20.68
C GLY A 132 15.84 -12.91 21.51
N TRP A 133 14.92 -12.18 20.87
CA TRP A 133 13.78 -11.54 21.53
C TRP A 133 12.63 -12.53 21.74
N ASP A 134 11.91 -12.36 22.84
CA ASP A 134 10.60 -12.99 23.00
C ASP A 134 9.57 -12.14 22.24
N VAL A 135 8.98 -12.71 21.18
CA VAL A 135 8.06 -12.00 20.29
C VAL A 135 6.68 -12.63 20.38
N THR A 136 5.68 -11.76 20.57
CA THR A 136 4.26 -12.12 20.40
C THR A 136 3.69 -11.27 19.27
N ASN A 137 3.30 -11.92 18.19
CA ASN A 137 2.70 -11.26 17.04
C ASN A 137 1.18 -11.42 17.06
N ASN A 138 0.48 -10.31 16.93
CA ASN A 138 -0.90 -10.33 16.47
C ASN A 138 -0.99 -9.46 15.19
N THR A 139 -2.07 -9.57 14.44
CA THR A 139 -2.19 -8.99 13.10
C THR A 139 -2.04 -7.47 13.03
N THR A 140 -2.03 -6.78 14.15
CA THR A 140 -2.00 -5.32 14.23
C THR A 140 -0.78 -4.75 14.93
N GLU A 141 -0.07 -5.57 15.69
CA GLU A 141 1.09 -5.12 16.47
C GLU A 141 2.00 -6.28 16.89
N LEU A 142 3.28 -5.97 17.14
CA LEU A 142 4.25 -6.86 17.75
C LEU A 142 4.52 -6.45 19.20
N HIS A 143 4.50 -7.43 20.08
CA HIS A 143 5.00 -7.29 21.44
C HIS A 143 6.38 -7.92 21.55
N LEU A 144 7.37 -7.13 21.93
CA LEU A 144 8.76 -7.55 22.10
C LEU A 144 9.13 -7.50 23.59
N LYS A 145 9.75 -8.55 24.06
CA LYS A 145 10.28 -8.59 25.42
C LYS A 145 11.71 -9.11 25.41
N GLN A 146 12.57 -8.38 26.10
CA GLN A 146 13.93 -8.81 26.35
C GLN A 146 14.35 -8.36 27.77
N TYR A 147 14.79 -9.32 28.60
CA TYR A 147 15.05 -9.10 30.03
C TYR A 147 13.79 -8.57 30.74
N ASP A 148 13.87 -7.41 31.39
CA ASP A 148 12.76 -6.76 32.07
C ASP A 148 12.12 -5.61 31.26
N GLU A 149 12.51 -5.45 29.99
CA GLU A 149 12.01 -4.41 29.09
C GLU A 149 10.99 -4.96 28.10
N GLU A 150 9.91 -4.24 27.93
CA GLU A 150 8.83 -4.55 26.99
C GLU A 150 8.62 -3.40 26.00
N TYR A 151 8.46 -3.76 24.72
CA TYR A 151 8.20 -2.84 23.64
C TYR A 151 7.04 -3.30 22.78
N ARG A 152 6.40 -2.37 22.08
CA ARG A 152 5.35 -2.66 21.13
C ARG A 152 5.62 -1.92 19.83
N ILE A 153 5.50 -2.63 18.71
CA ILE A 153 5.60 -2.06 17.37
C ILE A 153 4.24 -2.20 16.71
N THR A 154 3.64 -1.07 16.35
CA THR A 154 2.36 -1.03 15.66
C THR A 154 2.53 -1.17 14.15
N ALA A 155 1.44 -1.47 13.45
CA ALA A 155 1.45 -1.67 11.99
C ALA A 155 1.89 -0.43 11.20
N ASP A 156 1.74 0.77 11.77
CA ASP A 156 2.21 2.02 11.19
C ASP A 156 3.72 2.29 11.39
N GLY A 157 4.43 1.38 12.07
CA GLY A 157 5.85 1.51 12.35
C GLY A 157 6.20 2.32 13.61
N THR A 158 5.21 2.63 14.46
CA THR A 158 5.47 3.31 15.74
C THR A 158 6.00 2.33 16.77
N VAL A 159 7.10 2.68 17.42
CA VAL A 159 7.67 1.93 18.54
C VAL A 159 7.23 2.56 19.86
N GLU A 160 6.52 1.79 20.68
CA GLU A 160 6.09 2.18 22.01
C GLU A 160 6.87 1.42 23.07
N GLY A 161 7.16 2.06 24.19
CA GLY A 161 7.93 1.51 25.31
C GLY A 161 9.08 2.43 25.70
N GLU A 162 9.59 2.23 26.90
CA GLU A 162 10.75 2.97 27.41
C GLU A 162 11.87 2.00 27.77
N GLY A 163 13.09 2.30 27.34
CA GLY A 163 14.25 1.49 27.61
C GLY A 163 15.42 1.76 26.68
N GLU A 164 16.51 1.05 26.88
CA GLU A 164 17.75 1.23 26.13
C GLU A 164 17.63 0.82 24.66
N TYR A 165 16.66 -0.05 24.34
CA TYR A 165 16.49 -0.60 22.99
C TYR A 165 15.50 0.18 22.12
N ARG A 166 14.83 1.20 22.63
CA ARG A 166 13.84 1.97 21.89
C ARG A 166 14.43 2.58 20.61
N GLU A 167 15.53 3.29 20.74
CA GLU A 167 16.19 3.94 19.59
C GLU A 167 16.71 2.93 18.56
N PRO A 168 17.40 1.83 18.97
CA PRO A 168 17.74 0.75 18.06
C PRO A 168 16.53 0.13 17.34
N LEU A 169 15.42 -0.09 18.05
CA LEU A 169 14.18 -0.62 17.47
C LEU A 169 13.57 0.34 16.45
N GLU A 170 13.50 1.63 16.74
CA GLU A 170 13.03 2.66 15.81
C GLU A 170 13.89 2.69 14.53
N ASN A 171 15.20 2.51 14.64
CA ASN A 171 16.10 2.45 13.49
C ASN A 171 15.87 1.20 12.64
N ILE A 172 15.67 0.04 13.26
CA ILE A 172 15.36 -1.21 12.55
C ILE A 172 14.04 -1.09 11.81
N VAL A 173 13.00 -0.58 12.45
CA VAL A 173 11.68 -0.37 11.84
C VAL A 173 11.78 0.55 10.62
N LYS A 174 12.55 1.63 10.70
CA LYS A 174 12.78 2.55 9.56
C LYS A 174 13.53 1.92 8.40
N MET A 175 14.40 0.95 8.68
CA MET A 175 15.20 0.27 7.64
C MET A 175 14.42 -0.83 6.92
N GLU A 176 13.41 -1.40 7.57
CA GLU A 176 12.59 -2.50 7.05
C GLU A 176 11.30 -2.04 6.37
N ARG A 177 11.00 -0.76 6.40
CA ARG A 177 9.78 -0.20 5.84
C ARG A 177 9.99 0.55 4.55
#